data_e8cd5cf3231560877cce6daeae32c3dc
#
_entry.id   e8cd5cf3231560877cce6daeae32c3dc
#
_cell.length_a   1.000
_cell.length_b   1.000
_cell.length_c   1.000
_cell.angle_alpha   90.00
_cell.angle_beta   90.00
_cell.angle_gamma   90.00
#
_symmetry.space_group_name_H-M   'P 1'
#
loop_
_entity.id
_entity.type
_entity.pdbx_description
1 polymer ?
#
loop_
_entity_poly.entity_id
_entity_poly.type
_entity_poly.pdbx_seq_one_letter_code
_entity_poly.pdbx_strand_id
1 'polypeptide(L)'
;ILGLATGDTPLGTYKELARMHKEEGLDFSKITTFNLDEYVGLPPLHKNSYNYFMQDNLYQYINVNQANVYVPQGNTEDPEEFSAWYEVQIKRVGGIDLQILGIGGDGHIGFNEPGSSFASRTRVKALEKQTIEDNARFFDKETDVPRFAITMGVGTILESKKILLIANGVKKARIVADFIEGPVTCQITATALQLHTQATVVLDEAAASKLKRKDYYNWVHDNKHMVQKMVGR
;
A
#
# COMPACT_ATOMS: atom_id res chain seq x y z
N ILE A 1 -13.05 -4.29 5.65
CA ILE A 1 -12.48 -4.20 4.30
C ILE A 1 -11.03 -3.82 4.43
N LEU A 2 -10.11 -4.61 3.83
CA LEU A 2 -8.67 -4.37 3.87
C LEU A 2 -8.15 -3.94 2.50
N GLY A 3 -7.41 -2.84 2.46
CA GLY A 3 -6.57 -2.44 1.34
C GLY A 3 -5.15 -3.01 1.53
N LEU A 4 -4.64 -3.74 0.55
CA LEU A 4 -3.39 -4.49 0.66
C LEU A 4 -2.35 -4.03 -0.37
N ALA A 5 -1.10 -4.09 0.03
CA ALA A 5 0.07 -3.77 -0.80
C ALA A 5 0.85 -5.03 -1.16
N THR A 6 1.64 -4.96 -2.21
CA THR A 6 2.61 -5.99 -2.58
C THR A 6 4.06 -5.53 -2.32
N GLY A 7 5.03 -6.35 -2.70
CA GLY A 7 6.45 -6.09 -2.48
C GLY A 7 6.97 -6.64 -1.15
N ASP A 8 8.24 -6.34 -0.85
CA ASP A 8 8.95 -6.96 0.28
C ASP A 8 8.45 -6.45 1.65
N THR A 9 8.01 -5.19 1.73
CA THR A 9 7.68 -4.51 2.99
C THR A 9 6.55 -5.21 3.77
N PRO A 10 5.39 -5.59 3.18
CA PRO A 10 4.29 -6.20 3.92
C PRO A 10 4.47 -7.69 4.21
N LEU A 11 5.49 -8.37 3.67
CA LEU A 11 5.67 -9.83 3.83
C LEU A 11 5.70 -10.29 5.28
N GLY A 12 6.38 -9.54 6.16
CA GLY A 12 6.41 -9.85 7.60
C GLY A 12 5.01 -9.79 8.23
N THR A 13 4.21 -8.78 7.83
CA THR A 13 2.83 -8.63 8.28
C THR A 13 1.96 -9.80 7.79
N TYR A 14 2.10 -10.20 6.53
CA TYR A 14 1.32 -11.31 5.97
C TYR A 14 1.66 -12.65 6.61
N LYS A 15 2.94 -12.90 6.88
CA LYS A 15 3.38 -14.09 7.63
C LYS A 15 2.78 -14.13 9.03
N GLU A 16 2.76 -12.99 9.72
CA GLU A 16 2.18 -12.91 11.07
C GLU A 16 0.66 -13.08 11.04
N LEU A 17 -0.06 -12.49 10.09
CA LEU A 17 -1.50 -12.70 9.92
C LEU A 17 -1.82 -14.18 9.66
N ALA A 18 -1.03 -14.85 8.81
CA ALA A 18 -1.17 -16.29 8.56
C ALA A 18 -0.89 -17.13 9.81
N ARG A 19 0.12 -16.76 10.61
CA ARG A 19 0.40 -17.41 11.89
C ARG A 19 -0.75 -17.22 12.87
N MET A 20 -1.25 -16.00 13.02
CA MET A 20 -2.39 -15.69 13.92
C MET A 20 -3.65 -16.44 13.48
N HIS A 21 -3.89 -16.58 12.17
CA HIS A 21 -4.99 -17.41 11.67
C HIS A 21 -4.85 -18.86 12.11
N LYS A 22 -3.66 -19.44 11.89
CA LYS A 22 -3.39 -20.86 12.16
C LYS A 22 -3.34 -21.18 13.64
N GLU A 23 -2.73 -20.32 14.46
CA GLU A 23 -2.36 -20.61 15.86
C GLU A 23 -3.29 -19.94 16.87
N GLU A 24 -3.89 -18.79 16.52
CA GLU A 24 -4.71 -18.00 17.43
C GLU A 24 -6.19 -17.94 17.00
N GLY A 25 -6.54 -18.56 15.86
CA GLY A 25 -7.92 -18.60 15.36
C GLY A 25 -8.42 -17.29 14.78
N LEU A 26 -7.52 -16.39 14.32
CA LEU A 26 -7.93 -15.16 13.64
C LEU A 26 -8.72 -15.51 12.37
N ASP A 27 -9.97 -15.07 12.30
CA ASP A 27 -10.91 -15.44 11.24
C ASP A 27 -10.97 -14.38 10.13
N PHE A 28 -10.64 -14.78 8.91
CA PHE A 28 -10.70 -13.95 7.71
C PHE A 28 -11.90 -14.24 6.80
N SER A 29 -12.80 -15.15 7.19
CA SER A 29 -13.93 -15.58 6.34
C SER A 29 -14.89 -14.46 5.95
N LYS A 30 -14.95 -13.38 6.73
CA LYS A 30 -15.88 -12.26 6.55
C LYS A 30 -15.21 -11.00 5.97
N ILE A 31 -13.90 -11.05 5.66
CA ILE A 31 -13.23 -9.88 5.11
C ILE A 31 -13.40 -9.80 3.60
N THR A 32 -13.29 -8.58 3.10
CA THR A 32 -13.08 -8.29 1.68
C THR A 32 -11.75 -7.58 1.54
N THR A 33 -10.98 -7.89 0.49
CA THR A 33 -9.68 -7.29 0.26
C THR A 33 -9.62 -6.57 -1.09
N PHE A 34 -8.90 -5.45 -1.14
CA PHE A 34 -8.58 -4.71 -2.36
C PHE A 34 -7.08 -4.47 -2.43
N ASN A 35 -6.42 -4.95 -3.48
CA ASN A 35 -5.02 -4.63 -3.71
C ASN A 35 -4.86 -3.27 -4.38
N LEU A 36 -3.73 -2.59 -4.10
CA LEU A 36 -3.43 -1.26 -4.63
C LEU A 36 -3.30 -1.24 -6.15
N ASP A 37 -2.70 -2.27 -6.72
CA ASP A 37 -2.26 -2.22 -8.11
C ASP A 37 -2.00 -3.60 -8.72
N GLU A 38 -1.79 -3.62 -10.03
CA GLU A 38 -1.31 -4.74 -10.82
C GLU A 38 -0.68 -4.23 -12.11
N TYR A 39 0.32 -4.91 -12.63
CA TYR A 39 0.93 -4.64 -13.90
C TYR A 39 -0.02 -4.90 -15.09
N VAL A 40 -0.09 -3.96 -16.03
CA VAL A 40 -0.82 -4.16 -17.29
C VAL A 40 -0.08 -5.17 -18.16
N GLY A 41 -0.83 -6.14 -18.69
CA GLY A 41 -0.31 -7.18 -19.57
C GLY A 41 0.06 -8.48 -18.87
N LEU A 42 0.09 -8.55 -17.53
CA LEU A 42 0.36 -9.79 -16.82
C LEU A 42 -0.96 -10.53 -16.49
N PRO A 43 -1.10 -11.80 -16.90
CA PRO A 43 -2.22 -12.63 -16.47
C PRO A 43 -2.08 -12.99 -14.98
N PRO A 44 -3.19 -13.27 -14.26
CA PRO A 44 -3.20 -13.50 -12.81
C PRO A 44 -2.27 -14.62 -12.32
N LEU A 45 -2.01 -15.63 -13.14
CA LEU A 45 -1.15 -16.77 -12.80
C LEU A 45 0.33 -16.55 -13.18
N HIS A 46 0.67 -15.41 -13.74
CA HIS A 46 2.07 -15.10 -14.05
C HIS A 46 2.87 -14.90 -12.75
N LYS A 47 4.04 -15.53 -12.64
CA LYS A 47 4.89 -15.51 -11.42
C LYS A 47 5.17 -14.11 -10.86
N ASN A 48 5.16 -13.08 -11.70
CA ASN A 48 5.43 -11.69 -11.36
C ASN A 48 4.16 -10.83 -11.28
N SER A 49 2.96 -11.41 -11.42
CA SER A 49 1.71 -10.67 -11.17
C SER A 49 1.51 -10.48 -9.67
N TYR A 50 0.87 -9.40 -9.30
CA TYR A 50 0.53 -9.14 -7.90
C TYR A 50 -0.59 -10.05 -7.41
N ASN A 51 -1.44 -10.53 -8.32
CA ASN A 51 -2.39 -11.60 -7.99
C ASN A 51 -1.65 -12.86 -7.51
N TYR A 52 -0.66 -13.34 -8.28
CA TYR A 52 0.16 -14.48 -7.89
C TYR A 52 0.89 -14.22 -6.56
N PHE A 53 1.49 -13.04 -6.42
CA PHE A 53 2.17 -12.64 -5.18
C PHE A 53 1.25 -12.76 -3.96
N MET A 54 0.02 -12.27 -4.05
CA MET A 54 -0.94 -12.32 -2.94
C MET A 54 -1.41 -13.73 -2.62
N GLN A 55 -1.62 -14.57 -3.63
CA GLN A 55 -1.93 -15.98 -3.43
C GLN A 55 -0.80 -16.69 -2.71
N ASP A 56 0.45 -16.49 -3.17
CA ASP A 56 1.64 -17.15 -2.64
C ASP A 56 2.03 -16.69 -1.22
N ASN A 57 1.77 -15.44 -0.87
CA ASN A 57 2.25 -14.87 0.39
C ASN A 57 1.17 -14.66 1.48
N LEU A 58 -0.12 -14.71 1.12
CA LEU A 58 -1.21 -14.52 2.09
C LEU A 58 -2.40 -15.42 1.87
N TYR A 59 -3.06 -15.38 0.69
CA TYR A 59 -4.41 -15.91 0.57
C TYR A 59 -4.49 -17.43 0.71
N GLN A 60 -3.47 -18.19 0.30
CA GLN A 60 -3.43 -19.63 0.50
C GLN A 60 -3.28 -20.06 1.98
N TYR A 61 -2.90 -19.14 2.87
CA TYR A 61 -2.63 -19.41 4.27
C TYR A 61 -3.75 -18.95 5.22
N ILE A 62 -4.80 -18.31 4.70
CA ILE A 62 -5.91 -17.78 5.47
C ILE A 62 -7.24 -18.23 4.85
N ASN A 63 -8.34 -18.17 5.63
CA ASN A 63 -9.65 -18.62 5.20
C ASN A 63 -10.50 -17.53 4.51
N VAL A 64 -9.86 -16.60 3.79
CA VAL A 64 -10.61 -15.58 3.05
C VAL A 64 -11.42 -16.20 1.92
N ASN A 65 -12.68 -15.77 1.76
CA ASN A 65 -13.48 -16.15 0.61
C ASN A 65 -12.93 -15.52 -0.67
N GLN A 66 -12.48 -16.34 -1.63
CA GLN A 66 -11.91 -15.86 -2.89
C GLN A 66 -12.85 -14.94 -3.70
N ALA A 67 -14.16 -15.08 -3.53
CA ALA A 67 -15.14 -14.17 -4.14
C ALA A 67 -15.09 -12.74 -3.56
N ASN A 68 -14.44 -12.55 -2.42
CA ASN A 68 -14.25 -11.26 -1.76
C ASN A 68 -12.82 -10.71 -1.91
N VAL A 69 -12.01 -11.33 -2.78
CA VAL A 69 -10.63 -10.88 -3.07
C VAL A 69 -10.62 -10.10 -4.38
N TYR A 70 -10.21 -8.84 -4.32
CA TYR A 70 -10.10 -7.97 -5.47
C TYR A 70 -8.63 -7.57 -5.67
N VAL A 71 -8.06 -8.06 -6.77
CA VAL A 71 -6.76 -7.61 -7.31
C VAL A 71 -7.03 -7.03 -8.68
N PRO A 72 -6.47 -5.89 -9.08
CA PRO A 72 -6.68 -5.36 -10.41
C PRO A 72 -6.29 -6.37 -11.49
N GLN A 73 -7.07 -6.43 -12.58
CA GLN A 73 -6.85 -7.37 -13.66
C GLN A 73 -5.91 -6.79 -14.72
N GLY A 74 -4.64 -7.15 -14.66
CA GLY A 74 -3.62 -6.64 -15.58
C GLY A 74 -3.85 -7.02 -17.05
N ASN A 75 -4.57 -8.11 -17.31
CA ASN A 75 -4.90 -8.62 -18.65
C ASN A 75 -6.33 -8.27 -19.11
N THR A 76 -6.96 -7.26 -18.51
CA THR A 76 -8.26 -6.77 -18.96
C THR A 76 -8.16 -6.18 -20.38
N GLU A 77 -9.24 -6.31 -21.17
CA GLU A 77 -9.32 -5.72 -22.52
C GLU A 77 -9.45 -4.20 -22.47
N ASP A 78 -10.15 -3.67 -21.47
CA ASP A 78 -10.31 -2.23 -21.23
C ASP A 78 -9.88 -1.86 -19.80
N PRO A 79 -8.63 -1.41 -19.62
CA PRO A 79 -8.13 -1.03 -18.31
C PRO A 79 -8.81 0.22 -17.71
N GLU A 80 -9.39 1.12 -18.52
CA GLU A 80 -10.11 2.30 -18.04
C GLU A 80 -11.48 1.91 -17.50
N GLU A 81 -12.24 1.11 -18.25
CA GLU A 81 -13.52 0.56 -17.79
C GLU A 81 -13.33 -0.28 -16.53
N PHE A 82 -12.31 -1.13 -16.50
CA PHE A 82 -11.97 -1.92 -15.31
C PHE A 82 -11.66 -1.03 -14.11
N SER A 83 -10.89 0.05 -14.30
CA SER A 83 -10.55 0.98 -13.21
C SER A 83 -11.79 1.66 -12.64
N ALA A 84 -12.73 2.07 -13.50
CA ALA A 84 -14.00 2.63 -13.07
C ALA A 84 -14.84 1.59 -12.30
N TRP A 85 -14.91 0.36 -12.79
CA TRP A 85 -15.58 -0.75 -12.11
C TRP A 85 -14.96 -1.02 -10.73
N TYR A 86 -13.62 -0.98 -10.60
CA TYR A 86 -12.90 -1.20 -9.35
C TYR A 86 -13.30 -0.19 -8.28
N GLU A 87 -13.39 1.11 -8.65
CA GLU A 87 -13.89 2.17 -7.79
C GLU A 87 -15.34 1.94 -7.33
N VAL A 88 -16.19 1.44 -8.23
CA VAL A 88 -17.58 1.08 -7.90
C VAL A 88 -17.61 -0.05 -6.88
N GLN A 89 -16.74 -1.09 -7.02
CA GLN A 89 -16.70 -2.18 -6.03
C GLN A 89 -16.25 -1.68 -4.66
N ILE A 90 -15.22 -0.82 -4.57
CA ILE A 90 -14.79 -0.22 -3.31
C ILE A 90 -15.95 0.53 -2.62
N LYS A 91 -16.68 1.35 -3.38
CA LYS A 91 -17.86 2.09 -2.85
C LYS A 91 -18.99 1.16 -2.42
N ARG A 92 -19.26 0.11 -3.20
CA ARG A 92 -20.34 -0.87 -2.94
C ARG A 92 -20.18 -1.58 -1.60
N VAL A 93 -18.93 -1.86 -1.17
CA VAL A 93 -18.65 -2.51 0.11
C VAL A 93 -18.52 -1.52 1.28
N GLY A 94 -18.73 -0.23 1.05
CA GLY A 94 -18.66 0.82 2.08
C GLY A 94 -17.27 1.43 2.29
N GLY A 95 -16.37 1.29 1.32
CA GLY A 95 -15.00 1.79 1.37
C GLY A 95 -14.02 0.87 2.10
N ILE A 96 -12.77 1.28 2.16
CA ILE A 96 -11.68 0.54 2.81
C ILE A 96 -11.58 0.94 4.28
N ASP A 97 -11.62 -0.03 5.21
CA ASP A 97 -11.49 0.23 6.64
C ASP A 97 -10.04 0.48 7.06
N LEU A 98 -9.10 -0.28 6.49
CA LEU A 98 -7.66 -0.14 6.73
C LEU A 98 -6.89 -0.38 5.44
N GLN A 99 -6.15 0.64 4.98
CA GLN A 99 -5.24 0.55 3.84
C GLN A 99 -3.81 0.35 4.32
N ILE A 100 -3.17 -0.73 3.91
CA ILE A 100 -1.73 -0.97 4.10
C ILE A 100 -0.97 -0.40 2.92
N LEU A 101 0.12 0.33 3.21
CA LEU A 101 0.98 0.97 2.23
C LEU A 101 2.44 0.65 2.50
N GLY A 102 3.23 0.50 1.43
CA GLY A 102 4.65 0.75 1.41
C GLY A 102 4.95 2.16 0.90
N ILE A 103 6.23 2.49 0.71
CA ILE A 103 6.68 3.75 0.11
C ILE A 103 7.79 3.49 -0.91
N GLY A 104 7.66 4.07 -2.10
CA GLY A 104 8.68 4.04 -3.13
C GLY A 104 9.96 4.76 -2.74
N GLY A 105 11.02 4.62 -3.54
CA GLY A 105 12.29 5.32 -3.32
C GLY A 105 12.19 6.83 -3.50
N ASP A 106 11.28 7.27 -4.34
CA ASP A 106 10.91 8.67 -4.65
C ASP A 106 9.73 9.18 -3.81
N GLY A 107 9.13 8.31 -2.98
CA GLY A 107 8.02 8.66 -2.11
C GLY A 107 6.63 8.42 -2.70
N HIS A 108 6.52 7.64 -3.76
CA HIS A 108 5.21 7.23 -4.25
C HIS A 108 4.52 6.22 -3.32
N ILE A 109 3.20 6.21 -3.31
CA ILE A 109 2.32 5.21 -2.68
C ILE A 109 1.45 4.55 -3.76
N GLY A 110 1.35 3.21 -3.74
CA GLY A 110 0.91 2.46 -4.92
C GLY A 110 1.85 2.79 -6.10
N PHE A 111 1.36 2.84 -7.32
CA PHE A 111 2.12 3.39 -8.45
C PHE A 111 1.73 4.85 -8.76
N ASN A 112 1.45 5.64 -7.73
CA ASN A 112 1.21 7.08 -7.91
C ASN A 112 2.55 7.84 -7.97
N GLU A 113 3.21 7.74 -9.10
CA GLU A 113 4.48 8.40 -9.40
C GLU A 113 4.43 9.91 -9.15
N PRO A 114 5.59 10.60 -8.96
CA PRO A 114 5.66 12.04 -8.76
C PRO A 114 4.78 12.84 -9.73
N GLY A 115 4.11 13.88 -9.23
CA GLY A 115 3.15 14.68 -9.98
C GLY A 115 1.73 14.08 -10.08
N SER A 116 1.47 12.91 -9.49
CA SER A 116 0.11 12.36 -9.41
C SER A 116 -0.77 13.22 -8.50
N SER A 117 -1.95 13.59 -9.00
CA SER A 117 -2.91 14.40 -8.24
C SER A 117 -3.36 13.70 -6.96
N PHE A 118 -3.50 14.44 -5.87
CA PHE A 118 -4.10 13.94 -4.63
C PHE A 118 -5.59 13.60 -4.76
N ALA A 119 -6.26 14.10 -5.79
CA ALA A 119 -7.64 13.73 -6.12
C ALA A 119 -7.74 12.57 -7.12
N SER A 120 -6.61 11.96 -7.53
CA SER A 120 -6.61 10.88 -8.52
C SER A 120 -7.38 9.66 -8.04
N ARG A 121 -8.05 9.01 -8.99
CA ARG A 121 -8.78 7.75 -8.79
C ARG A 121 -7.99 6.59 -9.37
N THR A 122 -8.52 5.37 -9.22
CA THR A 122 -7.96 4.18 -9.86
C THR A 122 -7.89 4.38 -11.37
N ARG A 123 -6.74 4.10 -11.98
CA ARG A 123 -6.44 4.35 -13.38
C ARG A 123 -5.20 3.62 -13.86
N VAL A 124 -4.98 3.59 -15.15
CA VAL A 124 -3.69 3.22 -15.73
C VAL A 124 -2.67 4.32 -15.48
N LYS A 125 -1.48 3.93 -15.06
CA LYS A 125 -0.34 4.82 -14.85
C LYS A 125 0.90 4.27 -15.58
N ALA A 126 1.61 5.15 -16.30
CA ALA A 126 2.95 4.83 -16.78
C ALA A 126 3.92 4.86 -15.61
N LEU A 127 4.80 3.86 -15.54
CA LEU A 127 5.84 3.76 -14.51
C LEU A 127 7.06 4.61 -14.91
N GLU A 128 7.66 5.25 -13.93
CA GLU A 128 8.92 5.95 -14.13
C GLU A 128 10.07 4.96 -14.37
N LYS A 129 11.10 5.46 -15.05
CA LYS A 129 12.28 4.64 -15.34
C LYS A 129 12.92 4.06 -14.09
N GLN A 130 13.04 4.86 -13.01
CA GLN A 130 13.58 4.41 -11.74
C GLN A 130 12.72 3.29 -11.12
N THR A 131 11.39 3.39 -11.22
CA THR A 131 10.47 2.34 -10.73
C THR A 131 10.65 1.05 -11.53
N ILE A 132 10.84 1.13 -12.85
CA ILE A 132 11.13 -0.03 -13.70
C ILE A 132 12.46 -0.68 -13.30
N GLU A 133 13.53 0.10 -13.13
CA GLU A 133 14.85 -0.35 -12.69
C GLU A 133 14.78 -1.01 -11.30
N ASP A 134 14.10 -0.41 -10.34
CA ASP A 134 13.94 -0.95 -8.98
C ASP A 134 13.18 -2.28 -8.96
N ASN A 135 12.23 -2.47 -9.88
CA ASN A 135 11.43 -3.68 -9.98
C ASN A 135 12.06 -4.75 -10.89
N ALA A 136 13.10 -4.41 -11.66
CA ALA A 136 13.80 -5.37 -12.54
C ALA A 136 14.32 -6.60 -11.81
N ARG A 137 14.65 -6.48 -10.52
CA ARG A 137 15.08 -7.59 -9.65
C ARG A 137 14.07 -8.75 -9.53
N PHE A 138 12.81 -8.52 -9.85
CA PHE A 138 11.75 -9.53 -9.83
C PHE A 138 11.54 -10.20 -11.18
N PHE A 139 12.18 -9.71 -12.24
CA PHE A 139 12.04 -10.18 -13.62
C PHE A 139 13.35 -10.78 -14.12
N ASP A 140 13.27 -11.61 -15.15
CA ASP A 140 14.46 -12.23 -15.74
C ASP A 140 15.33 -11.19 -16.48
N LYS A 141 14.70 -10.14 -17.01
CA LYS A 141 15.33 -8.98 -17.66
C LYS A 141 14.56 -7.71 -17.35
N GLU A 142 15.24 -6.57 -17.31
CA GLU A 142 14.60 -5.25 -17.12
C GLU A 142 13.55 -4.97 -18.23
N THR A 143 13.81 -5.44 -19.45
CA THR A 143 12.89 -5.29 -20.58
C THR A 143 11.56 -6.00 -20.39
N ASP A 144 11.48 -6.98 -19.48
CA ASP A 144 10.30 -7.76 -19.20
C ASP A 144 9.41 -7.10 -18.15
N VAL A 145 9.90 -6.04 -17.48
CA VAL A 145 9.11 -5.24 -16.55
C VAL A 145 8.05 -4.45 -17.33
N PRO A 146 6.77 -4.63 -17.01
CA PRO A 146 5.71 -3.85 -17.67
C PRO A 146 5.89 -2.35 -17.43
N ARG A 147 5.54 -1.55 -18.43
CA ARG A 147 5.69 -0.09 -18.37
C ARG A 147 4.46 0.63 -17.83
N PHE A 148 3.37 -0.10 -17.65
CA PHE A 148 2.09 0.42 -17.19
C PHE A 148 1.54 -0.45 -16.06
N ALA A 149 0.83 0.17 -15.14
CA ALA A 149 0.09 -0.51 -14.10
C ALA A 149 -1.30 0.12 -13.92
N ILE A 150 -2.29 -0.69 -13.53
CA ILE A 150 -3.53 -0.19 -12.95
C ILE A 150 -3.23 0.04 -11.48
N THR A 151 -3.48 1.25 -10.96
CA THR A 151 -3.22 1.58 -9.56
C THR A 151 -4.33 2.42 -8.96
N MET A 152 -4.67 2.13 -7.69
CA MET A 152 -5.51 3.04 -6.90
C MET A 152 -4.92 4.43 -6.89
N GLY A 153 -5.74 5.44 -7.14
CA GLY A 153 -5.32 6.83 -7.05
C GLY A 153 -5.07 7.27 -5.61
N VAL A 154 -4.32 8.37 -5.43
CA VAL A 154 -4.08 8.95 -4.11
C VAL A 154 -5.39 9.30 -3.41
N GLY A 155 -6.37 9.87 -4.14
CA GLY A 155 -7.69 10.19 -3.60
C GLY A 155 -8.45 8.95 -3.10
N THR A 156 -8.39 7.84 -3.85
CA THR A 156 -8.97 6.56 -3.44
C THR A 156 -8.33 6.05 -2.15
N ILE A 157 -6.99 6.13 -2.06
CA ILE A 157 -6.24 5.74 -0.85
C ILE A 157 -6.64 6.61 0.35
N LEU A 158 -6.74 7.93 0.17
CA LEU A 158 -7.10 8.88 1.23
C LEU A 158 -8.54 8.74 1.73
N GLU A 159 -9.44 8.15 0.95
CA GLU A 159 -10.82 7.85 1.39
C GLU A 159 -10.90 6.64 2.34
N SER A 160 -9.81 5.90 2.56
CA SER A 160 -9.77 4.82 3.54
C SER A 160 -9.97 5.35 4.96
N LYS A 161 -10.68 4.63 5.83
CA LYS A 161 -10.94 5.08 7.20
C LYS A 161 -9.66 5.19 8.03
N LYS A 162 -8.73 4.25 7.81
CA LYS A 162 -7.40 4.22 8.44
C LYS A 162 -6.33 3.86 7.42
N ILE A 163 -5.15 4.41 7.59
CA ILE A 163 -3.99 4.10 6.76
C ILE A 163 -2.85 3.65 7.65
N LEU A 164 -2.18 2.57 7.23
CA LEU A 164 -0.96 2.05 7.84
C LEU A 164 0.14 2.02 6.78
N LEU A 165 1.07 2.96 6.86
CA LEU A 165 2.27 2.94 6.02
C LEU A 165 3.41 2.28 6.80
N ILE A 166 4.08 1.32 6.16
CA ILE A 166 5.23 0.62 6.70
C ILE A 166 6.46 0.96 5.85
N ALA A 167 7.58 1.31 6.49
CA ALA A 167 8.85 1.48 5.80
C ALA A 167 10.01 1.00 6.66
N ASN A 168 10.95 0.29 6.06
CA ASN A 168 12.11 -0.28 6.74
C ASN A 168 13.40 -0.12 5.93
N GLY A 169 14.51 -0.10 6.65
CA GLY A 169 15.85 -0.05 6.09
C GLY A 169 16.35 1.37 5.77
N VAL A 170 17.67 1.53 5.83
CA VAL A 170 18.35 2.81 5.67
C VAL A 170 18.13 3.47 4.30
N LYS A 171 17.85 2.68 3.26
CA LYS A 171 17.55 3.20 1.92
C LYS A 171 16.30 4.09 1.90
N LYS A 172 15.37 3.88 2.83
CA LYS A 172 14.14 4.66 2.96
C LYS A 172 14.28 5.90 3.87
N ALA A 173 15.39 6.03 4.60
CA ALA A 173 15.55 7.05 5.63
C ALA A 173 15.36 8.48 5.11
N ARG A 174 15.87 8.80 3.90
CA ARG A 174 15.72 10.13 3.32
C ARG A 174 14.27 10.41 2.95
N ILE A 175 13.66 9.53 2.17
CA ILE A 175 12.29 9.75 1.70
C ILE A 175 11.28 9.73 2.86
N VAL A 176 11.54 8.96 3.91
CA VAL A 176 10.74 8.95 5.14
C VAL A 176 10.79 10.34 5.81
N ALA A 177 11.99 10.94 5.95
CA ALA A 177 12.11 12.28 6.50
C ALA A 177 11.41 13.33 5.62
N ASP A 178 11.57 13.23 4.29
CA ASP A 178 10.98 14.17 3.34
C ASP A 178 9.44 14.08 3.35
N PHE A 179 8.85 12.89 3.49
CA PHE A 179 7.38 12.74 3.51
C PHE A 179 6.74 13.08 4.86
N ILE A 180 7.44 12.84 5.98
CA ILE A 180 6.88 13.11 7.33
C ILE A 180 7.10 14.57 7.74
N GLU A 181 8.28 15.12 7.49
CA GLU A 181 8.72 16.44 7.99
C GLU A 181 8.78 17.51 6.89
N GLY A 182 8.65 17.11 5.63
CA GLY A 182 8.64 18.01 4.47
C GLY A 182 7.25 18.60 4.17
N PRO A 183 7.17 19.50 3.19
CA PRO A 183 5.91 20.09 2.76
C PRO A 183 5.02 19.07 2.05
N VAL A 184 3.71 19.24 2.13
CA VAL A 184 2.73 18.48 1.34
C VAL A 184 2.90 18.82 -0.14
N THR A 185 3.22 17.83 -0.95
CA THR A 185 3.49 18.01 -2.38
C THR A 185 3.21 16.77 -3.20
N CYS A 186 2.64 16.95 -4.40
CA CYS A 186 2.43 15.85 -5.36
C CYS A 186 3.75 15.25 -5.88
N GLN A 187 4.90 15.92 -5.68
CA GLN A 187 6.21 15.36 -6.05
C GLN A 187 6.64 14.20 -5.15
N ILE A 188 6.06 14.11 -3.95
CA ILE A 188 6.21 13.01 -3.00
C ILE A 188 4.78 12.65 -2.57
N THR A 189 4.14 11.72 -3.27
CA THR A 189 2.70 11.47 -3.08
C THR A 189 2.36 10.94 -1.69
N ALA A 190 3.29 10.29 -0.99
CA ALA A 190 3.16 9.91 0.41
C ALA A 190 2.88 11.11 1.34
N THR A 191 3.29 12.35 0.97
CA THR A 191 3.01 13.53 1.79
C THR A 191 1.52 13.83 1.94
N ALA A 192 0.67 13.30 1.05
CA ALA A 192 -0.78 13.38 1.17
C ALA A 192 -1.30 12.77 2.49
N LEU A 193 -0.57 11.81 3.07
CA LEU A 193 -0.93 11.19 4.35
C LEU A 193 -0.88 12.18 5.53
N GLN A 194 -0.16 13.30 5.41
CA GLN A 194 -0.19 14.38 6.40
C GLN A 194 -1.57 15.05 6.49
N LEU A 195 -2.41 14.91 5.47
CA LEU A 195 -3.79 15.43 5.43
C LEU A 195 -4.80 14.41 5.96
N HIS A 196 -4.41 13.16 6.17
CA HIS A 196 -5.31 12.09 6.59
C HIS A 196 -5.47 12.06 8.11
N THR A 197 -6.70 11.97 8.60
CA THR A 197 -7.02 12.07 10.04
C THR A 197 -6.56 10.86 10.86
N GLN A 198 -6.36 9.70 10.24
CA GLN A 198 -6.02 8.43 10.89
C GLN A 198 -4.93 7.67 10.12
N ALA A 199 -3.85 8.35 9.75
CA ALA A 199 -2.66 7.72 9.20
C ALA A 199 -1.68 7.34 10.33
N THR A 200 -1.21 6.10 10.29
CA THR A 200 -0.15 5.58 11.17
C THR A 200 1.04 5.19 10.31
N VAL A 201 2.23 5.57 10.74
CA VAL A 201 3.49 5.22 10.07
C VAL A 201 4.31 4.34 11.01
N VAL A 202 4.70 3.16 10.56
CA VAL A 202 5.55 2.21 11.30
C VAL A 202 6.91 2.15 10.61
N LEU A 203 7.95 2.46 11.36
CA LEU A 203 9.32 2.56 10.89
C LEU A 203 10.24 1.70 11.75
N ASP A 204 11.24 1.08 11.14
CA ASP A 204 12.39 0.62 11.89
C ASP A 204 13.36 1.78 12.19
N GLU A 205 14.32 1.54 13.08
CA GLU A 205 15.34 2.52 13.46
C GLU A 205 16.15 3.05 12.27
N ALA A 206 16.40 2.19 11.28
CA ALA A 206 17.18 2.54 10.10
C ALA A 206 16.40 3.49 9.16
N ALA A 207 15.11 3.22 8.93
CA ALA A 207 14.24 4.10 8.15
C ALA A 207 13.97 5.43 8.87
N ALA A 208 13.92 5.44 10.21
CA ALA A 208 13.72 6.64 11.03
C ALA A 208 14.99 7.48 11.23
N SER A 209 16.17 7.01 10.77
CA SER A 209 17.48 7.60 11.13
C SER A 209 17.70 9.04 10.68
N LYS A 210 16.95 9.54 9.71
CA LYS A 210 17.05 10.94 9.22
C LYS A 210 15.92 11.86 9.70
N LEU A 211 15.00 11.36 10.53
CA LEU A 211 13.98 12.19 11.16
C LEU A 211 14.65 13.16 12.15
N LYS A 212 14.37 14.45 12.00
CA LYS A 212 14.92 15.51 12.86
C LYS A 212 14.19 15.62 14.20
N ARG A 213 12.93 15.18 14.25
CA ARG A 213 12.06 15.28 15.43
C ARG A 213 11.79 13.92 16.07
N LYS A 214 12.66 12.94 15.90
CA LYS A 214 12.50 11.56 16.38
C LYS A 214 12.21 11.51 17.89
N ASP A 215 12.94 12.28 18.70
CA ASP A 215 12.72 12.33 20.15
C ASP A 215 11.31 12.81 20.52
N TYR A 216 10.80 13.81 19.79
CA TYR A 216 9.44 14.27 19.97
C TYR A 216 8.40 13.21 19.58
N TYR A 217 8.62 12.48 18.46
CA TYR A 217 7.71 11.41 18.04
C TYR A 217 7.70 10.26 19.03
N ASN A 218 8.85 9.87 19.57
CA ASN A 218 8.95 8.87 20.63
C ASN A 218 8.21 9.34 21.88
N TRP A 219 8.42 10.58 22.31
CA TRP A 219 7.70 11.14 23.44
C TRP A 219 6.18 11.12 23.25
N VAL A 220 5.68 11.48 22.07
CA VAL A 220 4.24 11.41 21.74
C VAL A 220 3.74 9.97 21.79
N HIS A 221 4.51 9.02 21.25
CA HIS A 221 4.16 7.59 21.26
C HIS A 221 4.05 7.07 22.69
N ASP A 222 5.05 7.31 23.50
CA ASP A 222 5.14 6.82 24.89
C ASP A 222 4.05 7.43 25.79
N ASN A 223 3.60 8.65 25.49
CA ASN A 223 2.57 9.36 26.24
C ASN A 223 1.15 9.23 25.64
N LYS A 224 0.97 8.50 24.55
CA LYS A 224 -0.32 8.35 23.87
C LYS A 224 -1.44 7.84 24.80
N HIS A 225 -1.12 6.93 25.72
CA HIS A 225 -2.07 6.40 26.70
C HIS A 225 -2.57 7.46 27.69
N MET A 226 -1.77 8.49 28.04
CA MET A 226 -2.21 9.58 28.89
C MET A 226 -3.23 10.46 28.17
N VAL A 227 -2.97 10.79 26.89
CA VAL A 227 -3.88 11.56 26.06
C VAL A 227 -5.21 10.82 25.87
N GLN A 228 -5.16 9.52 25.61
CA GLN A 228 -6.36 8.69 25.47
C GLN A 228 -7.23 8.68 26.74
N LYS A 229 -6.61 8.60 27.93
CA LYS A 229 -7.33 8.71 29.21
C LYS A 229 -7.97 10.08 29.42
N MET A 230 -7.29 11.17 29.02
CA MET A 230 -7.80 12.54 29.17
C MET A 230 -9.03 12.81 28.28
N VAL A 231 -9.12 12.17 27.11
CA VAL A 231 -10.23 12.35 26.16
C VAL A 231 -11.30 11.26 26.26
N GLY A 232 -11.23 10.38 27.27
CA GLY A 232 -12.25 9.37 27.55
C GLY A 232 -12.39 8.28 26.47
N ARG A 233 -11.32 7.95 25.78
CA ARG A 233 -11.27 6.90 24.74
C ARG A 233 -10.37 5.74 25.13
#